data_282b0c6635fbd98681b9a4afd1838f68
#
_entry.id   282b0c6635fbd98681b9a4afd1838f68
#
_cell.length_a   1.000
_cell.length_b   1.000
_cell.length_c   1.000
_cell.angle_alpha   90.00
_cell.angle_beta   90.00
_cell.angle_gamma   90.00
#
_symmetry.space_group_name_H-M   'P 1'
#
loop_
_entity.id
_entity.type
_entity.pdbx_description
1 polymer ?
#
loop_
_entity_poly.entity_id
_entity_poly.type
_entity_poly.pdbx_seq_one_letter_code
_entity_poly.pdbx_strand_id
1 'polypeptide(L)' 'MASSYPMLRYGSSGQEVRRLQQALNRAGYSLEVDGGFGEKTRAALMDYQRRAGMTPDGVAGSKTWASLG' A
#
# COMPACT_ATOMS: atom_id res chain seq x y z
N MET A 1 -10.78 -12.24 17.54
CA MET A 1 -11.19 -11.68 16.26
C MET A 1 -9.97 -11.36 15.40
N ALA A 2 -9.86 -12.02 14.32
CA ALA A 2 -8.74 -11.76 13.44
C ALA A 2 -8.95 -10.43 12.73
N SER A 3 -7.96 -9.59 12.75
CA SER A 3 -8.03 -8.41 11.92
C SER A 3 -7.65 -8.83 10.52
N SER A 4 -8.47 -8.46 9.58
CA SER A 4 -8.15 -8.74 8.20
C SER A 4 -7.77 -7.45 7.54
N TYR A 5 -6.67 -7.50 6.84
CA TYR A 5 -6.22 -6.35 6.08
C TYR A 5 -6.84 -6.43 4.69
N PRO A 6 -7.29 -5.31 4.17
CA PRO A 6 -7.83 -5.32 2.81
C PRO A 6 -6.72 -5.57 1.81
N MET A 7 -7.01 -6.40 0.81
CA MET A 7 -6.07 -6.63 -0.26
C MET A 7 -6.31 -5.57 -1.33
N LEU A 8 -5.32 -4.73 -1.56
CA LEU A 8 -5.44 -3.61 -2.48
C LEU A 8 -4.44 -3.74 -3.60
N ARG A 9 -4.85 -3.31 -4.79
CA ARG A 9 -4.01 -3.38 -5.97
C ARG A 9 -4.45 -2.32 -6.95
N TYR A 10 -3.75 -2.23 -8.06
CA TYR A 10 -4.07 -1.27 -9.10
C TYR A 10 -5.55 -1.36 -9.45
N GLY A 11 -6.20 -0.25 -9.45
CA GLY A 11 -7.64 -0.18 -9.71
C GLY A 11 -8.51 -0.16 -8.48
N SER A 12 -7.95 -0.50 -7.32
CA SER A 12 -8.72 -0.39 -6.07
C SER A 12 -8.99 1.06 -5.74
N SER A 13 -10.07 1.32 -5.00
CA SER A 13 -10.40 2.68 -4.60
C SER A 13 -11.15 2.66 -3.29
N GLY A 14 -11.13 3.80 -2.60
CA GLY A 14 -11.89 3.96 -1.37
C GLY A 14 -11.04 4.26 -0.17
N GLN A 15 -11.66 4.13 1.00
CA GLN A 15 -11.04 4.50 2.28
C GLN A 15 -9.78 3.67 2.56
N GLU A 16 -9.82 2.40 2.20
CA GLU A 16 -8.67 1.55 2.49
C GLU A 16 -7.45 1.95 1.66
N VAL A 17 -7.68 2.42 0.44
CA VAL A 17 -6.57 2.91 -0.38
C VAL A 17 -5.98 4.17 0.26
N ARG A 18 -6.83 5.02 0.83
CA ARG A 18 -6.32 6.20 1.54
C ARG A 18 -5.42 5.79 2.69
N ARG A 19 -5.83 4.77 3.45
CA ARG A 19 -5.00 4.28 4.54
C ARG A 19 -3.65 3.80 4.05
N LEU A 20 -3.65 3.08 2.93
CA LEU A 20 -2.40 2.61 2.34
C LEU A 20 -1.53 3.77 1.92
N GLN A 21 -2.12 4.76 1.26
CA GLN A 21 -1.37 5.93 0.82
C GLN A 21 -0.76 6.68 2.01
N GLN A 22 -1.53 6.82 3.09
CA GLN A 22 -1.01 7.45 4.30
C GLN A 22 0.13 6.65 4.91
N ALA A 23 -0.01 5.34 4.94
CA ALA A 23 1.03 4.48 5.50
C ALA A 23 2.31 4.56 4.67
N LEU A 24 2.18 4.57 3.35
CA LEU A 24 3.34 4.71 2.48
C LEU A 24 4.00 6.07 2.65
N ASN A 25 3.20 7.12 2.83
CA ASN A 25 3.78 8.45 3.06
C ASN A 25 4.56 8.50 4.36
N ARG A 26 4.06 7.82 5.39
CA ARG A 26 4.82 7.73 6.64
C ARG A 26 6.13 6.97 6.45
N ALA A 27 6.16 6.09 5.47
CA ALA A 27 7.37 5.33 5.16
C ALA A 27 8.34 6.11 4.26
N GLY A 28 8.01 7.34 3.91
CA GLY A 28 8.92 8.18 3.16
C GLY A 28 8.48 8.54 1.76
N TYR A 29 7.30 8.10 1.34
CA TYR A 29 6.81 8.44 0.01
C TYR A 29 5.95 9.70 0.06
N SER A 30 5.60 10.22 -1.10
CA SER A 30 4.84 11.47 -1.20
C SER A 30 3.68 11.27 -2.16
N LEU A 31 2.71 10.48 -1.74
CA LEU A 31 1.55 10.21 -2.54
C LEU A 31 0.41 11.16 -2.18
N GLU A 32 -0.42 11.47 -3.16
CA GLU A 32 -1.68 12.11 -2.86
C GLU A 32 -2.60 11.09 -2.21
N VAL A 33 -3.21 11.47 -1.09
CA VAL A 33 -4.13 10.59 -0.39
C VAL A 33 -5.51 10.84 -0.96
N ASP A 34 -5.74 10.31 -2.14
CA ASP A 34 -6.98 10.53 -2.88
C ASP A 34 -7.88 9.30 -2.94
N GLY A 35 -7.42 8.18 -2.40
CA GLY A 35 -8.22 6.98 -2.38
C GLY A 35 -8.22 6.21 -3.68
N GLY A 36 -7.39 6.60 -4.64
CA GLY A 36 -7.30 5.91 -5.91
C GLY A 36 -5.98 5.19 -6.04
N PHE A 37 -6.02 3.89 -6.26
CA PHE A 37 -4.81 3.10 -6.41
C PHE A 37 -4.41 3.13 -7.89
N GLY A 38 -3.64 4.13 -8.24
CA GLY A 38 -3.18 4.29 -9.60
C GLY A 38 -1.70 3.98 -9.74
N GLU A 39 -1.11 4.49 -10.81
CA GLU A 39 0.29 4.18 -11.12
C GLU A 39 1.25 4.63 -10.04
N LYS A 40 1.02 5.81 -9.47
CA LYS A 40 1.93 6.34 -8.46
C LYS A 40 1.88 5.54 -7.18
N THR A 41 0.67 5.18 -6.76
CA THR A 41 0.53 4.33 -5.57
C THR A 41 1.16 2.97 -5.81
N ARG A 42 0.94 2.41 -6.98
CA ARG A 42 1.53 1.12 -7.32
C ARG A 42 3.05 1.18 -7.31
N ALA A 43 3.61 2.23 -7.93
CA ALA A 43 5.07 2.36 -7.97
C ALA A 43 5.66 2.50 -6.58
N ALA A 44 5.02 3.31 -5.73
CA ALA A 44 5.50 3.49 -4.37
C ALA A 44 5.40 2.19 -3.57
N LEU A 45 4.30 1.47 -3.76
CA LEU A 45 4.12 0.21 -3.06
C LEU A 45 5.17 -0.81 -3.47
N MET A 46 5.43 -0.91 -4.76
CA MET A 46 6.44 -1.86 -5.24
C MET A 46 7.83 -1.50 -4.74
N ASP A 47 8.14 -0.21 -4.72
CA ASP A 47 9.43 0.22 -4.21
C ASP A 47 9.56 -0.11 -2.72
N TYR A 48 8.49 0.13 -1.96
CA TYR A 48 8.49 -0.21 -0.54
C TYR A 48 8.69 -1.71 -0.33
N GLN A 49 7.96 -2.52 -1.11
CA GLN A 49 8.06 -3.97 -0.97
C GLN A 49 9.48 -4.44 -1.26
N ARG A 50 10.11 -3.88 -2.29
CA ARG A 50 11.47 -4.24 -2.63
C ARG A 50 12.43 -3.90 -1.49
N ARG A 51 12.29 -2.71 -0.92
CA ARG A 51 13.15 -2.28 0.18
C ARG A 51 12.93 -3.10 1.43
N ALA A 52 11.72 -3.57 1.63
CA ALA A 52 11.39 -4.38 2.81
C ALA A 52 11.69 -5.85 2.62
N GLY A 53 12.26 -6.23 1.49
CA GLY A 53 12.62 -7.63 1.24
C GLY A 53 11.45 -8.50 0.84
N MET A 54 10.38 -7.89 0.39
CA MET A 54 9.20 -8.62 -0.08
C MET A 54 9.19 -8.69 -1.59
N THR A 55 8.38 -9.61 -2.11
CA THR A 55 8.14 -9.65 -3.55
C THR A 55 7.42 -8.38 -3.97
N PRO A 56 7.97 -7.62 -4.91
CA PRO A 56 7.33 -6.36 -5.34
C PRO A 56 6.23 -6.64 -6.35
N ASP A 57 5.13 -7.19 -5.86
CA ASP A 57 4.01 -7.57 -6.73
C ASP A 57 2.98 -6.45 -6.89
N GLY A 58 3.12 -5.37 -6.15
CA GLY A 58 2.19 -4.26 -6.25
C GLY A 58 0.85 -4.53 -5.59
N VAL A 59 0.76 -5.57 -4.78
CA VAL A 59 -0.46 -5.92 -4.06
C VAL A 59 -0.21 -5.75 -2.58
N ALA A 60 -1.07 -4.96 -1.93
CA ALA A 60 -0.97 -4.74 -0.50
C ALA A 60 -1.76 -5.81 0.22
N GLY A 61 -1.08 -6.89 0.55
CA GLY A 61 -1.67 -7.98 1.33
C GLY A 61 -1.30 -7.88 2.80
N SER A 62 -1.59 -8.94 3.53
CA SER A 62 -1.39 -8.91 4.98
C SER A 62 0.07 -8.67 5.37
N LYS A 63 1.01 -9.24 4.63
CA LYS A 63 2.42 -9.03 4.94
C LYS A 63 2.83 -7.58 4.76
N THR A 64 2.37 -6.96 3.70
CA THR A 64 2.69 -5.56 3.43
C THR A 64 2.09 -4.67 4.52
N TRP A 65 0.83 -4.91 4.87
CA TRP A 65 0.18 -4.13 5.91
C TRP A 65 0.88 -4.29 7.25
N ALA A 66 1.26 -5.51 7.60
CA ALA A 66 1.96 -5.77 8.86
C ALA A 66 3.29 -5.03 8.89
N SER A 67 3.98 -4.99 7.78
CA SER A 67 5.26 -4.29 7.69
C SER A 67 5.09 -2.78 7.81
N LEU A 68 4.06 -2.25 7.19
CA LEU A 68 3.78 -0.80 7.21
C LEU A 68 3.31 -0.35 8.59
N GLY A 69 2.60 -1.22 9.25
CA GLY A 69 1.96 -0.93 10.48
C GLY A 69 2.75 -0.61 11.62
#